data_2c6233620aba2704891b5c5224d07f82
#
_entry.id   2c6233620aba2704891b5c5224d07f82
#
_cell.length_a   1.000
_cell.length_b   1.000
_cell.length_c   1.000
_cell.angle_alpha   90.00
_cell.angle_beta   90.00
_cell.angle_gamma   90.00
#
_symmetry.space_group_name_H-M   'P 1'
#
loop_
_entity.id
_entity.type
_entity.pdbx_description
1 polymer ?
#
loop_
_entity_poly.entity_id
_entity_poly.type
_entity_poly.pdbx_seq_one_letter_code
_entity_poly.pdbx_strand_id
1 'polypeptide(L)' 'MGKTRYYRFESGNVILRRTGDKVEKFGKDGVWIYKPHLMSRFLNGEEGLVEISEREAKAIVKARHK' A
#
# COMPACT_ATOMS: atom_id res chain seq x y z
N MET A 1 19.48 0.51 2.02
CA MET A 1 18.21 0.67 2.70
C MET A 1 17.13 1.08 1.73
N GLY A 2 16.04 0.35 1.70
CA GLY A 2 14.96 0.65 0.79
C GLY A 2 14.10 1.78 1.30
N LYS A 3 13.66 2.62 0.37
CA LYS A 3 12.69 3.65 0.70
C LYS A 3 11.31 3.03 0.75
N THR A 4 10.49 3.51 1.66
CA THR A 4 9.10 3.08 1.74
C THR A 4 8.28 3.88 0.74
N ARG A 5 7.53 3.17 -0.09
CA ARG A 5 6.64 3.78 -1.06
C ARG A 5 5.23 3.31 -0.79
N TYR A 6 4.27 4.18 -1.05
CA TYR A 6 2.87 3.91 -0.79
C TYR A 6 2.10 3.87 -2.09
N TYR A 7 1.13 2.97 -2.14
CA TYR A 7 0.30 2.77 -3.32
C TYR A 7 -1.15 2.59 -2.91
N ARG A 8 -2.05 2.85 -3.83
CA ARG A 8 -3.47 2.53 -3.63
C ARG A 8 -4.01 1.90 -4.91
N PHE A 9 -5.06 1.13 -4.77
CA PHE A 9 -5.78 0.65 -5.94
C PHE A 9 -6.68 1.76 -6.47
N GLU A 10 -6.71 1.89 -7.78
CA GLU A 10 -7.52 2.90 -8.43
C GLU A 10 -9.00 2.75 -8.12
N SER A 11 -9.46 1.52 -7.98
CA SER A 11 -10.87 1.22 -7.78
C SER A 11 -11.29 1.12 -6.32
N GLY A 12 -10.40 1.38 -5.37
CA GLY A 12 -10.77 1.19 -3.97
C GLY A 12 -9.90 1.96 -2.99
N ASN A 13 -10.16 1.74 -1.72
CA ASN A 13 -9.45 2.40 -0.64
C ASN A 13 -8.39 1.52 0.00
N VAL A 14 -7.93 0.52 -0.74
CA VAL A 14 -6.88 -0.37 -0.25
C VAL A 14 -5.53 0.34 -0.40
N ILE A 15 -4.81 0.43 0.70
CA ILE A 15 -3.49 1.07 0.73
C ILE A 15 -2.43 0.00 0.89
N LEU A 16 -1.40 0.07 0.07
CA LEU A 16 -0.27 -0.82 0.12
C LEU A 16 0.98 -0.04 0.46
N ARG A 17 1.89 -0.68 1.17
CA ARG A 17 3.17 -0.10 1.53
C ARG A 17 4.26 -1.06 1.08
N ARG A 18 5.22 -0.55 0.32
CA ARG A 18 6.35 -1.36 -0.15
C ARG A 18 7.65 -0.79 0.40
N THR A 19 8.43 -1.64 1.05
CA THR A 19 9.76 -1.29 1.53
C THR A 19 10.73 -2.34 1.00
N GLY A 20 11.54 -1.96 0.01
CA GLY A 20 12.40 -2.92 -0.66
C GLY A 20 11.56 -3.98 -1.36
N ASP A 21 11.70 -5.23 -0.93
CA ASP A 21 10.94 -6.35 -1.48
C ASP A 21 9.78 -6.78 -0.57
N LYS A 22 9.50 -6.00 0.47
CA LYS A 22 8.43 -6.31 1.41
C LYS A 22 7.19 -5.46 1.08
N VAL A 23 6.06 -6.13 0.90
CA VAL A 23 4.79 -5.46 0.60
C VAL A 23 3.81 -5.75 1.72
N GLU A 24 3.19 -4.69 2.24
CA GLU A 24 2.21 -4.80 3.31
C GLU A 24 0.92 -4.11 2.90
N LYS A 25 -0.20 -4.67 3.34
CA LYS A 25 -1.54 -4.12 3.09
C LYS A 25 -2.10 -3.55 4.38
N PHE A 26 -2.72 -2.39 4.31
CA PHE A 26 -3.36 -1.80 5.47
C PHE A 26 -4.70 -2.49 5.73
N GLY A 27 -4.82 -3.13 6.88
CA GLY A 27 -6.01 -3.87 7.25
C GLY A 27 -7.10 -3.00 7.86
N LYS A 28 -8.29 -3.57 8.00
CA LYS A 28 -9.43 -2.88 8.57
C LYS A 28 -9.21 -2.45 10.02
N ASP A 29 -8.37 -3.19 10.71
CA ASP A 29 -8.08 -2.93 12.13
C ASP A 29 -7.02 -1.86 12.33
N GLY A 30 -6.57 -1.24 11.25
CA GLY A 30 -5.52 -0.24 11.34
C GLY A 30 -4.13 -0.82 11.46
N VAL A 31 -3.98 -2.10 11.13
CA VAL A 31 -2.69 -2.80 11.24
C VAL A 31 -2.21 -3.17 9.85
N TRP A 32 -0.90 -3.01 9.63
CA TRP A 32 -0.28 -3.44 8.38
C TRP A 32 -0.08 -4.95 8.38
N ILE A 33 -0.52 -5.59 7.30
CA ILE A 33 -0.43 -7.04 7.17
C ILE A 33 0.53 -7.37 6.04
N TYR A 34 1.52 -8.19 6.33
CA TYR A 34 2.51 -8.62 5.33
C TYR A 34 1.84 -9.49 4.28
N LYS A 35 1.97 -9.10 3.03
CA LYS A 35 1.36 -9.80 1.89
C LYS A 35 2.40 -10.05 0.79
N PRO A 36 3.24 -11.07 0.96
CA PRO A 36 4.31 -11.32 -0.01
C PRO A 36 3.80 -11.60 -1.43
N HIS A 37 2.61 -12.13 -1.56
CA HIS A 37 2.03 -12.41 -2.87
C HIS A 37 1.79 -11.17 -3.70
N LEU A 38 1.61 -10.03 -3.06
CA LEU A 38 1.36 -8.78 -3.77
C LEU A 38 2.58 -8.26 -4.48
N MET A 39 3.78 -8.76 -4.14
CA MET A 39 4.99 -8.35 -4.83
C MET A 39 4.93 -8.68 -6.32
N SER A 40 4.35 -9.82 -6.67
CA SER A 40 4.26 -10.21 -8.07
C SER A 40 3.42 -9.23 -8.90
N ARG A 41 2.46 -8.58 -8.29
CA ARG A 41 1.64 -7.58 -8.96
C ARG A 41 2.46 -6.37 -9.36
N PHE A 42 3.39 -5.94 -8.49
CA PHE A 42 4.29 -4.84 -8.82
C PHE A 42 5.23 -5.22 -9.95
N LEU A 43 5.76 -6.45 -9.90
CA LEU A 43 6.71 -6.92 -10.89
C LEU A 43 6.07 -7.12 -12.25
N ASN A 44 4.80 -7.47 -12.28
CA ASN A 44 4.07 -7.69 -13.52
C ASN A 44 3.44 -6.41 -14.09
N GLY A 45 3.65 -5.28 -13.43
CA GLY A 45 3.08 -4.02 -13.88
C GLY A 45 1.56 -4.03 -13.85
N GLU A 46 0.99 -4.54 -12.78
CA GLU A 46 -0.45 -4.67 -12.64
C GLU A 46 -1.15 -3.32 -12.76
N GLU A 47 -2.20 -3.28 -13.58
CA GLU A 47 -3.00 -2.07 -13.73
C GLU A 47 -3.81 -1.79 -12.47
N GLY A 48 -4.08 -0.52 -12.23
CA GLY A 48 -4.89 -0.12 -11.09
C GLY A 48 -4.10 0.23 -9.85
N LEU A 49 -2.78 0.07 -9.88
CA LEU A 49 -1.93 0.50 -8.77
C LEU A 49 -1.40 1.89 -9.06
N VAL A 50 -1.65 2.80 -8.13
CA VAL A 50 -1.22 4.20 -8.25
C VAL A 50 -0.31 4.54 -7.09
N GLU A 51 0.88 5.05 -7.39
CA GLU A 51 1.79 5.50 -6.34
C GLU A 51 1.26 6.81 -5.76
N ILE A 52 1.24 6.89 -4.43
CA ILE A 52 0.79 8.08 -3.71
C ILE A 52 1.89 8.53 -2.76
N SER A 53 1.82 9.78 -2.33
CA SER A 53 2.78 10.30 -1.38
C SER A 53 2.53 9.72 0.02
N GLU A 54 3.56 9.77 0.85
CA GLU A 54 3.43 9.36 2.25
C GLU A 54 2.35 10.19 2.97
N ARG A 55 2.30 11.49 2.68
CA ARG A 55 1.31 12.37 3.26
C ARG A 55 -0.10 11.93 2.89
N GLU A 56 -0.30 11.60 1.63
CA GLU A 56 -1.58 11.15 1.14
C GLU A 56 -1.99 9.82 1.78
N ALA A 57 -1.04 8.90 1.87
CA ALA A 57 -1.28 7.60 2.49
C ALA A 57 -1.66 7.77 3.96
N LYS A 58 -0.94 8.62 4.68
CA LYS A 58 -1.23 8.87 6.09
C LYS A 58 -2.60 9.49 6.29
N ALA A 59 -3.00 10.38 5.38
CA ALA A 59 -4.32 10.99 5.45
C ALA A 59 -5.43 9.95 5.30
N ILE A 60 -5.26 9.02 4.37
CA ILE A 60 -6.23 7.97 4.13
C ILE A 60 -6.30 7.02 5.35
N VAL A 61 -5.13 6.64 5.86
CA VAL A 61 -5.05 5.77 7.03
C VAL A 61 -5.74 6.41 8.23
N LYS A 62 -5.48 7.70 8.45
CA LYS A 62 -6.09 8.43 9.55
C LYS A 62 -7.60 8.50 9.41
N ALA A 63 -8.09 8.70 8.19
CA ALA A 63 -9.53 8.78 7.94
C ALA A 63 -10.22 7.44 8.21
N ARG A 64 -9.52 6.33 7.98
CA ARG A 64 -10.09 5.00 8.19
C ARG A 64 -9.96 4.50 9.62
N HIS A 65 -9.15 5.16 10.40
CA HIS A 65 -8.83 4.74 11.77
C HIS A 65 -9.79 5.32 12.82
N LYS A 66 -10.96 5.70 12.42
CA LYS A 66 -11.94 6.22 13.37
C LYS A 66 -12.67 5.12 14.12
#